data_1c84f070babf48e892aee16e89401aaf
#
_entry.id   1c84f070babf48e892aee16e89401aaf
#
_cell.length_a   1.000
_cell.length_b   1.000
_cell.length_c   1.000
_cell.angle_alpha   90.00
_cell.angle_beta   90.00
_cell.angle_gamma   90.00
#
_symmetry.space_group_name_H-M   'P 1'
#
loop_
_entity.id
_entity.type
_entity.pdbx_description
1 polymer ?
#
loop_
_entity_poly.entity_id
_entity_poly.type
_entity_poly.pdbx_seq_one_letter_code
_entity_poly.pdbx_strand_id
1 'polypeptide(L)'
;MIVADIILFRFSIDIMLMFLHSFFLIYERVGNNMSPYIYLDYAATTPMKKEVMEEMLPYFTIQYANPSAIYEFARKSKDAIDTARKNIAITLGVKPQEIYFTSGGTESDNWAILKTAEAMKNKGNHIITSKIEHHAVLHTLGYMESIGYEVTYLDVDKQGKISLKELENAIKKETILITIMTANNEIGTIQPIYQIGRIAKEHGVLFHTDGVQAYGHIPIYLPECSVDLFSASGHKFYGPKGIGFLYVKENTPISSLLKGGSQERKLRAGTENVASIVGMGKAARLVHQSMNYERIRETNLRNYLIHRVMKEIPDVKLNGSMKERLCNNINLTFRGVEGESLLIMLDSEDICVATGSACNSKESTPSHVLMALGLSEEEAYSTIRITIGEMTRKSELDRTIEALKLSVANLRKKS
;
A
#
# COMPACT_ATOMS: atom_id res chain seq x y z
N MET A 1 28.01 -44.53 36.05
CA MET A 1 27.90 -43.10 35.74
C MET A 1 27.83 -42.85 34.24
N ILE A 2 28.80 -43.26 33.45
CA ILE A 2 28.83 -43.02 31.98
C ILE A 2 27.61 -43.54 31.20
N VAL A 3 27.02 -44.70 31.56
CA VAL A 3 25.86 -45.28 30.87
C VAL A 3 24.57 -44.50 31.15
N ALA A 4 24.43 -43.94 32.36
CA ALA A 4 23.26 -43.11 32.71
C ALA A 4 23.26 -41.78 31.96
N ASP A 5 24.45 -41.18 31.75
CA ASP A 5 24.62 -39.92 31.02
C ASP A 5 24.33 -40.09 29.51
N ILE A 6 24.68 -41.24 28.94
CA ILE A 6 24.38 -41.58 27.54
C ILE A 6 22.86 -41.80 27.31
N ILE A 7 22.19 -42.42 28.28
CA ILE A 7 20.72 -42.62 28.22
C ILE A 7 19.98 -41.31 28.36
N LEU A 8 20.39 -40.43 29.27
CA LEU A 8 19.81 -39.07 29.43
C LEU A 8 20.04 -38.20 28.21
N PHE A 9 21.23 -38.25 27.60
CA PHE A 9 21.54 -37.52 26.39
C PHE A 9 20.72 -37.99 25.20
N ARG A 10 20.53 -39.30 25.04
CA ARG A 10 19.69 -39.86 23.99
C ARG A 10 18.21 -39.49 24.19
N PHE A 11 17.70 -39.54 25.41
CA PHE A 11 16.34 -39.14 25.74
C PHE A 11 16.07 -37.65 25.48
N SER A 12 17.09 -36.80 25.74
CA SER A 12 17.04 -35.39 25.43
C SER A 12 17.00 -35.07 23.93
N ILE A 13 17.75 -35.86 23.13
CA ILE A 13 17.73 -35.75 21.65
C ILE A 13 16.39 -36.22 21.08
N ASP A 14 15.84 -37.33 21.57
CA ASP A 14 14.56 -37.85 21.11
C ASP A 14 13.39 -36.90 21.43
N ILE A 15 13.40 -36.26 22.61
CA ILE A 15 12.44 -35.23 22.98
C ILE A 15 12.61 -34.01 22.08
N MET A 16 13.83 -33.56 21.80
CA MET A 16 14.11 -32.41 20.90
C MET A 16 13.67 -32.71 19.47
N LEU A 17 13.89 -33.95 19.00
CA LEU A 17 13.43 -34.38 17.67
C LEU A 17 11.90 -34.50 17.60
N MET A 18 11.22 -34.95 18.66
CA MET A 18 9.76 -34.93 18.76
C MET A 18 9.21 -33.51 18.76
N PHE A 19 9.84 -32.56 19.49
CA PHE A 19 9.46 -31.15 19.47
C PHE A 19 9.68 -30.52 18.10
N LEU A 20 10.82 -30.79 17.47
CA LEU A 20 11.12 -30.33 16.10
C LEU A 20 10.15 -30.93 15.09
N HIS A 21 9.83 -32.21 15.20
CA HIS A 21 8.85 -32.86 14.32
C HIS A 21 7.42 -32.36 14.55
N SER A 22 7.02 -32.14 15.79
CA SER A 22 5.71 -31.54 16.13
C SER A 22 5.65 -30.09 15.68
N PHE A 23 6.73 -29.32 15.83
CA PHE A 23 6.84 -27.95 15.33
C PHE A 23 6.80 -27.91 13.80
N PHE A 24 7.48 -28.85 13.15
CA PHE A 24 7.46 -29.00 11.69
C PHE A 24 6.07 -29.40 11.17
N LEU A 25 5.37 -30.32 11.87
CA LEU A 25 3.99 -30.70 11.53
C LEU A 25 2.98 -29.57 11.79
N ILE A 26 3.15 -28.78 12.85
CA ILE A 26 2.35 -27.57 13.09
C ILE A 26 2.67 -26.53 12.02
N TYR A 27 3.94 -26.37 11.66
CA TYR A 27 4.41 -25.44 10.64
C TYR A 27 3.94 -25.85 9.23
N GLU A 28 3.98 -27.16 8.89
CA GLU A 28 3.38 -27.68 7.64
C GLU A 28 1.85 -27.53 7.62
N ARG A 29 1.16 -27.76 8.76
CA ARG A 29 -0.28 -27.50 8.86
C ARG A 29 -0.63 -26.03 8.69
N VAL A 30 0.18 -25.12 9.22
CA VAL A 30 0.02 -23.67 9.04
C VAL A 30 0.44 -23.23 7.63
N GLY A 31 1.47 -23.88 7.04
CA GLY A 31 1.99 -23.55 5.71
C GLY A 31 1.23 -24.22 4.54
N ASN A 32 0.53 -25.33 4.76
CA ASN A 32 -0.25 -26.05 3.75
C ASN A 32 -1.77 -25.80 3.84
N ASN A 33 -2.26 -25.11 4.87
CA ASN A 33 -3.63 -24.59 4.84
C ASN A 33 -3.66 -23.41 3.88
N MET A 34 -3.79 -23.69 2.58
CA MET A 34 -4.32 -22.71 1.66
C MET A 34 -5.67 -22.27 2.24
N SER A 35 -5.82 -20.98 2.46
CA SER A 35 -7.10 -20.41 2.87
C SER A 35 -8.19 -21.00 1.97
N PRO A 36 -9.32 -21.46 2.50
CA PRO A 36 -10.45 -21.88 1.68
C PRO A 36 -10.96 -20.72 0.82
N TYR A 37 -10.61 -19.48 1.20
CA TYR A 37 -11.05 -18.25 0.55
C TYR A 37 -10.25 -17.93 -0.70
N ILE A 38 -10.96 -17.51 -1.75
CA ILE A 38 -10.39 -16.81 -2.90
C ILE A 38 -10.23 -15.35 -2.50
N TYR A 39 -9.00 -14.97 -2.13
CA TYR A 39 -8.72 -13.61 -1.66
C TYR A 39 -8.42 -12.69 -2.85
N LEU A 40 -9.33 -11.75 -3.11
CA LEU A 40 -9.25 -10.78 -4.20
C LEU A 40 -9.36 -9.33 -3.68
N ASP A 41 -8.79 -9.07 -2.51
CA ASP A 41 -8.73 -7.73 -1.90
C ASP A 41 -7.29 -7.33 -1.51
N TYR A 42 -6.34 -7.57 -2.40
CA TYR A 42 -4.92 -7.25 -2.17
C TYR A 42 -4.63 -5.75 -2.03
N ALA A 43 -5.52 -4.86 -2.51
CA ALA A 43 -5.39 -3.43 -2.25
C ALA A 43 -5.70 -3.05 -0.79
N ALA A 44 -6.48 -3.83 -0.06
CA ALA A 44 -6.69 -3.61 1.38
C ALA A 44 -5.47 -4.05 2.20
N THR A 45 -4.97 -5.25 1.97
CA THR A 45 -3.74 -5.78 2.60
C THR A 45 -3.25 -7.01 1.85
N THR A 46 -1.96 -7.32 1.98
CA THR A 46 -1.38 -8.55 1.44
C THR A 46 -1.03 -9.53 2.56
N PRO A 47 -1.00 -10.85 2.31
CA PRO A 47 -0.38 -11.79 3.23
C PRO A 47 1.13 -11.50 3.32
N MET A 48 1.69 -11.63 4.52
CA MET A 48 3.14 -11.52 4.69
C MET A 48 3.82 -12.76 4.09
N LYS A 49 4.88 -12.56 3.29
CA LYS A 49 5.66 -13.68 2.75
C LYS A 49 6.35 -14.47 3.86
N LYS A 50 6.47 -15.79 3.66
CA LYS A 50 7.16 -16.70 4.60
C LYS A 50 8.59 -16.25 4.88
N GLU A 51 9.34 -15.90 3.84
CA GLU A 51 10.72 -15.44 3.94
C GLU A 51 10.86 -14.11 4.69
N VAL A 52 9.81 -13.29 4.66
CA VAL A 52 9.72 -12.06 5.45
C VAL A 52 9.51 -12.37 6.92
N MET A 53 8.59 -13.27 7.22
CA MET A 53 8.33 -13.72 8.61
C MET A 53 9.57 -14.36 9.22
N GLU A 54 10.24 -15.24 8.48
CA GLU A 54 11.47 -15.93 8.93
C GLU A 54 12.59 -14.94 9.23
N GLU A 55 12.74 -13.89 8.42
CA GLU A 55 13.73 -12.83 8.64
C GLU A 55 13.43 -12.00 9.91
N MET A 56 12.13 -11.84 10.26
CA MET A 56 11.70 -11.09 11.44
C MET A 56 11.88 -11.86 12.75
N LEU A 57 11.70 -13.17 12.76
CA LEU A 57 11.63 -14.01 13.96
C LEU A 57 12.77 -13.79 14.97
N PRO A 58 14.06 -13.70 14.58
CA PRO A 58 15.16 -13.50 15.52
C PRO A 58 15.04 -12.22 16.35
N TYR A 59 14.41 -11.18 15.82
CA TYR A 59 14.34 -9.87 16.47
C TYR A 59 13.25 -9.76 17.54
N PHE A 60 12.43 -10.78 17.72
CA PHE A 60 11.46 -10.84 18.80
C PHE A 60 12.04 -11.42 20.10
N THR A 61 12.97 -12.38 20.00
CA THR A 61 13.42 -13.16 21.16
C THR A 61 14.93 -13.30 21.29
N ILE A 62 15.68 -13.25 20.18
CA ILE A 62 17.14 -13.50 20.18
C ILE A 62 17.92 -12.20 20.05
N GLN A 63 17.55 -11.33 19.10
CA GLN A 63 18.23 -10.06 18.76
C GLN A 63 17.36 -8.86 19.20
N TYR A 64 16.88 -8.87 20.43
CA TYR A 64 15.90 -7.89 20.94
C TYR A 64 16.52 -6.61 21.50
N ALA A 65 17.84 -6.46 21.44
CA ALA A 65 18.51 -5.30 22.01
C ALA A 65 18.10 -3.98 21.35
N ASN A 66 17.97 -2.94 22.18
CA ASN A 66 17.66 -1.60 21.68
C ASN A 66 18.80 -1.10 20.77
N PRO A 67 18.53 -0.77 19.48
CA PRO A 67 19.55 -0.38 18.52
C PRO A 67 20.29 0.92 18.88
N SER A 68 19.75 1.74 19.78
CA SER A 68 20.40 2.96 20.26
C SER A 68 21.46 2.71 21.34
N ALA A 69 21.57 1.48 21.86
CA ALA A 69 22.55 1.17 22.91
C ALA A 69 23.97 0.97 22.31
N ILE A 70 25.01 1.18 23.15
CA ILE A 70 26.41 1.18 22.70
C ILE A 70 27.10 -0.20 22.74
N TYR A 71 26.49 -1.18 23.42
CA TYR A 71 27.08 -2.51 23.54
C TYR A 71 26.90 -3.34 22.25
N GLU A 72 27.77 -4.33 22.05
CA GLU A 72 27.85 -5.11 20.82
C GLU A 72 26.54 -5.82 20.45
N PHE A 73 25.81 -6.33 21.45
CA PHE A 73 24.51 -6.97 21.22
C PHE A 73 23.52 -6.06 20.53
N ALA A 74 23.52 -4.76 20.81
CA ALA A 74 22.66 -3.77 20.13
C ALA A 74 23.11 -3.46 18.70
N ARG A 75 24.41 -3.62 18.40
CA ARG A 75 24.96 -3.34 17.07
C ARG A 75 24.27 -4.17 15.99
N LYS A 76 23.97 -5.45 16.27
CA LYS A 76 23.27 -6.34 15.33
C LYS A 76 21.89 -5.83 14.95
N SER A 77 21.12 -5.28 15.91
CA SER A 77 19.83 -4.67 15.65
C SER A 77 19.97 -3.40 14.79
N LYS A 78 21.00 -2.60 15.06
CA LYS A 78 21.28 -1.39 14.27
C LYS A 78 21.70 -1.74 12.84
N ASP A 79 22.59 -2.69 12.65
CA ASP A 79 23.05 -3.14 11.33
C ASP A 79 21.91 -3.72 10.50
N ALA A 80 20.95 -4.39 11.14
CA ALA A 80 19.76 -4.92 10.51
C ALA A 80 18.83 -3.79 10.02
N ILE A 81 18.62 -2.74 10.83
CA ILE A 81 17.87 -1.54 10.43
C ILE A 81 18.55 -0.86 9.24
N ASP A 82 19.87 -0.68 9.27
CA ASP A 82 20.63 -0.03 8.21
C ASP A 82 20.57 -0.87 6.91
N THR A 83 20.61 -2.19 7.03
CA THR A 83 20.43 -3.12 5.89
C THR A 83 19.04 -3.01 5.29
N ALA A 84 17.98 -2.99 6.11
CA ALA A 84 16.60 -2.83 5.66
C ALA A 84 16.41 -1.49 4.92
N ARG A 85 16.96 -0.41 5.49
CA ARG A 85 16.95 0.93 4.90
C ARG A 85 17.66 0.95 3.53
N LYS A 86 18.82 0.31 3.43
CA LYS A 86 19.57 0.16 2.18
C LYS A 86 18.78 -0.62 1.12
N ASN A 87 18.14 -1.72 1.52
CA ASN A 87 17.30 -2.52 0.60
C ASN A 87 16.18 -1.67 -0.01
N ILE A 88 15.47 -0.88 0.79
CA ILE A 88 14.42 0.03 0.31
C ILE A 88 15.01 1.12 -0.60
N ALA A 89 16.09 1.75 -0.19
CA ALA A 89 16.72 2.81 -0.97
C ALA A 89 17.14 2.36 -2.38
N ILE A 90 17.68 1.15 -2.49
CA ILE A 90 18.07 0.54 -3.79
C ILE A 90 16.85 0.41 -4.71
N THR A 91 15.69 0.01 -4.21
CA THR A 91 14.48 -0.19 -5.05
C THR A 91 13.94 1.10 -5.65
N LEU A 92 14.25 2.25 -5.04
CA LEU A 92 13.83 3.58 -5.47
C LEU A 92 14.93 4.39 -6.16
N GLY A 93 16.18 3.88 -6.17
CA GLY A 93 17.35 4.57 -6.71
C GLY A 93 17.82 5.78 -5.88
N VAL A 94 17.61 5.73 -4.56
CA VAL A 94 17.88 6.84 -3.64
C VAL A 94 18.95 6.48 -2.59
N LYS A 95 19.37 7.48 -1.79
CA LYS A 95 20.33 7.24 -0.70
C LYS A 95 19.62 6.63 0.52
N PRO A 96 20.24 5.70 1.26
CA PRO A 96 19.66 5.17 2.49
C PRO A 96 19.28 6.25 3.51
N GLN A 97 20.04 7.34 3.57
CA GLN A 97 19.80 8.47 4.48
C GLN A 97 18.51 9.25 4.17
N GLU A 98 17.92 9.04 3.00
CA GLU A 98 16.66 9.68 2.59
C GLU A 98 15.43 8.86 2.97
N ILE A 99 15.60 7.63 3.52
CA ILE A 99 14.51 6.77 3.99
C ILE A 99 14.33 6.94 5.51
N TYR A 100 13.09 7.14 5.94
CA TYR A 100 12.67 7.26 7.34
C TYR A 100 11.55 6.28 7.64
N PHE A 101 11.70 5.47 8.68
CA PHE A 101 10.68 4.50 9.06
C PHE A 101 9.53 5.16 9.83
N THR A 102 8.31 4.72 9.51
CA THR A 102 7.05 5.19 10.09
C THR A 102 6.19 3.98 10.50
N SER A 103 5.03 4.19 11.10
CA SER A 103 4.09 3.11 11.40
C SER A 103 3.25 2.65 10.20
N GLY A 104 3.31 3.35 9.07
CA GLY A 104 2.54 3.04 7.86
C GLY A 104 2.35 4.23 6.95
N GLY A 105 1.57 4.05 5.87
CA GLY A 105 1.29 5.10 4.88
C GLY A 105 0.66 6.33 5.50
N THR A 106 -0.34 6.15 6.36
CA THR A 106 -1.04 7.26 7.02
C THR A 106 -0.10 8.17 7.82
N GLU A 107 0.83 7.60 8.60
CA GLU A 107 1.83 8.42 9.30
C GLU A 107 2.76 9.12 8.31
N SER A 108 3.16 8.44 7.24
CA SER A 108 4.03 9.01 6.21
C SER A 108 3.39 10.19 5.49
N ASP A 109 2.11 10.07 5.07
CA ASP A 109 1.36 11.13 4.40
C ASP A 109 1.14 12.33 5.32
N ASN A 110 0.69 12.07 6.56
CA ASN A 110 0.51 13.12 7.56
C ASN A 110 1.83 13.86 7.83
N TRP A 111 2.93 13.13 7.98
CA TRP A 111 4.23 13.73 8.21
C TRP A 111 4.68 14.58 7.03
N ALA A 112 4.60 14.03 5.81
CA ALA A 112 4.94 14.74 4.58
C ALA A 112 4.16 16.05 4.45
N ILE A 113 2.85 16.04 4.67
CA ILE A 113 1.99 17.22 4.48
C ILE A 113 2.17 18.21 5.64
N LEU A 114 1.93 17.78 6.88
CA LEU A 114 1.89 18.68 8.03
C LEU A 114 3.25 19.35 8.28
N LYS A 115 4.32 18.56 8.20
CA LYS A 115 5.64 19.04 8.65
C LYS A 115 6.46 19.72 7.56
N THR A 116 6.14 19.47 6.30
CA THR A 116 6.62 20.27 5.18
C THR A 116 5.91 21.64 5.17
N ALA A 117 4.60 21.67 5.33
CA ALA A 117 3.84 22.91 5.39
C ALA A 117 4.30 23.80 6.57
N GLU A 118 4.51 23.22 7.77
CA GLU A 118 5.07 23.93 8.92
C GLU A 118 6.45 24.51 8.62
N ALA A 119 7.35 23.76 8.00
CA ALA A 119 8.68 24.20 7.64
C ALA A 119 8.67 25.31 6.56
N MET A 120 7.66 25.31 5.68
CA MET A 120 7.52 26.24 4.57
C MET A 120 6.59 27.42 4.84
N LYS A 121 6.05 27.58 6.05
CA LYS A 121 5.05 28.60 6.43
C LYS A 121 5.44 30.04 6.07
N ASN A 122 6.73 30.33 6.04
CA ASN A 122 7.22 31.68 5.68
C ASN A 122 7.25 31.90 4.16
N LYS A 123 7.15 30.85 3.34
CA LYS A 123 7.12 30.90 1.88
C LYS A 123 5.69 31.01 1.35
N GLY A 124 4.74 30.37 2.02
CA GLY A 124 3.33 30.40 1.62
C GLY A 124 2.46 29.45 2.44
N ASN A 125 1.20 29.36 2.07
CA ASN A 125 0.18 28.55 2.75
C ASN A 125 -0.76 27.83 1.76
N HIS A 126 -0.39 27.72 0.48
CA HIS A 126 -1.21 27.04 -0.53
C HIS A 126 -0.67 25.64 -0.84
N ILE A 127 -1.57 24.65 -0.88
CA ILE A 127 -1.29 23.24 -1.20
C ILE A 127 -2.20 22.80 -2.35
N ILE A 128 -1.68 22.04 -3.30
CA ILE A 128 -2.45 21.46 -4.40
C ILE A 128 -2.51 19.94 -4.24
N THR A 129 -3.71 19.39 -4.41
CA THR A 129 -3.96 17.95 -4.34
C THR A 129 -4.99 17.53 -5.39
N SER A 130 -5.39 16.25 -5.41
CA SER A 130 -6.47 15.75 -6.24
C SER A 130 -7.70 15.34 -5.41
N LYS A 131 -8.88 15.32 -6.05
CA LYS A 131 -10.13 14.86 -5.40
C LYS A 131 -10.17 13.36 -5.13
N ILE A 132 -9.25 12.57 -5.67
CA ILE A 132 -9.23 11.11 -5.58
C ILE A 132 -8.15 10.55 -4.63
N GLU A 133 -7.57 11.38 -3.79
CA GLU A 133 -6.56 10.97 -2.82
C GLU A 133 -7.13 10.03 -1.75
N HIS A 134 -6.24 9.27 -1.11
CA HIS A 134 -6.60 8.50 0.08
C HIS A 134 -7.01 9.43 1.24
N HIS A 135 -7.89 8.95 2.12
CA HIS A 135 -8.36 9.74 3.28
C HIS A 135 -7.23 10.23 4.20
N ALA A 136 -6.09 9.53 4.25
CA ALA A 136 -4.90 9.99 4.97
C ALA A 136 -4.37 11.34 4.44
N VAL A 137 -4.55 11.61 3.14
CA VAL A 137 -4.22 12.90 2.51
C VAL A 137 -5.39 13.88 2.66
N LEU A 138 -6.61 13.49 2.24
CA LEU A 138 -7.78 14.39 2.25
C LEU A 138 -8.12 14.92 3.64
N HIS A 139 -8.18 14.05 4.65
CA HIS A 139 -8.50 14.50 6.01
C HIS A 139 -7.38 15.34 6.63
N THR A 140 -6.12 15.03 6.29
CA THR A 140 -4.99 15.88 6.70
C THR A 140 -5.08 17.27 6.07
N LEU A 141 -5.47 17.36 4.80
CA LEU A 141 -5.65 18.66 4.13
C LEU A 141 -6.86 19.40 4.67
N GLY A 142 -7.99 18.73 4.97
CA GLY A 142 -9.12 19.35 5.66
C GLY A 142 -8.73 19.93 7.04
N TYR A 143 -7.85 19.25 7.77
CA TYR A 143 -7.28 19.82 8.99
C TYR A 143 -6.42 21.05 8.67
N MET A 144 -5.59 21.02 7.61
CA MET A 144 -4.77 22.17 7.21
C MET A 144 -5.61 23.39 6.85
N GLU A 145 -6.74 23.19 6.15
CA GLU A 145 -7.72 24.27 5.87
C GLU A 145 -8.27 24.87 7.17
N SER A 146 -8.59 24.05 8.17
CA SER A 146 -9.11 24.52 9.46
C SER A 146 -8.12 25.41 10.25
N ILE A 147 -6.84 25.32 9.93
CA ILE A 147 -5.77 26.14 10.56
C ILE A 147 -5.21 27.22 9.63
N GLY A 148 -5.91 27.53 8.52
CA GLY A 148 -5.64 28.70 7.67
C GLY A 148 -4.77 28.45 6.44
N TYR A 149 -4.57 27.19 6.02
CA TYR A 149 -3.99 26.89 4.71
C TYR A 149 -5.07 26.92 3.64
N GLU A 150 -4.67 27.28 2.44
CA GLU A 150 -5.52 27.20 1.25
C GLU A 150 -5.21 25.88 0.53
N VAL A 151 -6.25 25.13 0.13
CA VAL A 151 -6.09 23.86 -0.60
C VAL A 151 -6.84 23.90 -1.92
N THR A 152 -6.15 23.62 -3.02
CA THR A 152 -6.78 23.41 -4.33
C THR A 152 -6.90 21.90 -4.60
N TYR A 153 -8.13 21.44 -4.79
CA TYR A 153 -8.46 20.04 -5.13
C TYR A 153 -8.70 19.94 -6.64
N LEU A 154 -7.74 19.40 -7.38
CA LEU A 154 -7.86 19.20 -8.82
C LEU A 154 -8.93 18.15 -9.14
N ASP A 155 -9.71 18.44 -10.17
CA ASP A 155 -10.61 17.46 -10.77
C ASP A 155 -9.82 16.41 -11.55
N VAL A 156 -10.50 15.29 -11.84
CA VAL A 156 -9.96 14.22 -12.68
C VAL A 156 -10.88 13.95 -13.86
N ASP A 157 -10.32 13.42 -14.91
CA ASP A 157 -11.11 12.97 -16.06
C ASP A 157 -11.87 11.65 -15.76
N LYS A 158 -12.66 11.17 -16.70
CA LYS A 158 -13.42 9.91 -16.58
C LYS A 158 -12.54 8.66 -16.39
N GLN A 159 -11.23 8.79 -16.59
CA GLN A 159 -10.25 7.74 -16.34
C GLN A 159 -9.56 7.91 -14.98
N GLY A 160 -9.89 8.97 -14.23
CA GLY A 160 -9.29 9.27 -12.93
C GLY A 160 -7.91 9.91 -13.04
N LYS A 161 -7.58 10.60 -14.15
CA LYS A 161 -6.30 11.31 -14.33
C LYS A 161 -6.50 12.81 -14.12
N ILE A 162 -5.56 13.44 -13.42
CA ILE A 162 -5.50 14.91 -13.33
C ILE A 162 -5.09 15.52 -14.68
N SER A 163 -5.51 16.77 -14.91
CA SER A 163 -5.03 17.59 -16.01
C SER A 163 -3.73 18.31 -15.62
N LEU A 164 -2.64 18.05 -16.35
CA LEU A 164 -1.36 18.75 -16.12
C LEU A 164 -1.48 20.26 -16.34
N LYS A 165 -2.33 20.69 -17.29
CA LYS A 165 -2.60 22.10 -17.55
C LYS A 165 -3.33 22.75 -16.39
N GLU A 166 -4.31 22.07 -15.78
CA GLU A 166 -5.01 22.59 -14.61
C GLU A 166 -4.09 22.64 -13.39
N LEU A 167 -3.24 21.62 -13.21
CA LEU A 167 -2.20 21.64 -12.17
C LEU A 167 -1.31 22.88 -12.32
N GLU A 168 -0.78 23.13 -13.51
CA GLU A 168 0.12 24.27 -13.75
C GLU A 168 -0.59 25.61 -13.52
N ASN A 169 -1.86 25.75 -13.98
CA ASN A 169 -2.66 26.94 -13.76
C ASN A 169 -3.04 27.15 -12.27
N ALA A 170 -3.10 26.11 -11.46
CA ALA A 170 -3.41 26.18 -10.04
C ALA A 170 -2.22 26.65 -9.18
N ILE A 171 -0.99 26.62 -9.72
CA ILE A 171 0.20 27.04 -8.98
C ILE A 171 0.18 28.56 -8.79
N LYS A 172 0.28 28.98 -7.52
CA LYS A 172 0.35 30.37 -7.06
C LYS A 172 1.73 30.63 -6.48
N LYS A 173 2.04 31.92 -6.25
CA LYS A 173 3.28 32.32 -5.58
C LYS A 173 3.41 31.73 -4.17
N GLU A 174 2.28 31.55 -3.51
CA GLU A 174 2.14 31.02 -2.16
C GLU A 174 2.08 29.48 -2.12
N THR A 175 2.14 28.79 -3.29
CA THR A 175 2.12 27.33 -3.36
C THR A 175 3.43 26.77 -2.80
N ILE A 176 3.31 25.91 -1.80
CA ILE A 176 4.45 25.30 -1.10
C ILE A 176 4.58 23.79 -1.35
N LEU A 177 3.46 23.15 -1.65
CA LEU A 177 3.41 21.68 -1.80
C LEU A 177 2.38 21.28 -2.84
N ILE A 178 2.74 20.34 -3.69
CA ILE A 178 1.83 19.52 -4.49
C ILE A 178 1.84 18.13 -3.88
N THR A 179 0.67 17.54 -3.61
CA THR A 179 0.52 16.18 -3.08
C THR A 179 -0.49 15.42 -3.92
N ILE A 180 -0.01 14.49 -4.74
CA ILE A 180 -0.83 13.69 -5.67
C ILE A 180 -0.33 12.25 -5.63
N MET A 181 -1.23 11.31 -5.40
CA MET A 181 -0.89 9.88 -5.32
C MET A 181 -0.29 9.34 -6.62
N THR A 182 0.61 8.38 -6.51
CA THR A 182 1.18 7.71 -7.69
C THR A 182 0.14 6.85 -8.41
N ALA A 183 -0.70 6.13 -7.66
CA ALA A 183 -1.77 5.30 -8.22
C ALA A 183 -2.94 5.19 -7.25
N ASN A 184 -4.15 5.23 -7.77
CA ASN A 184 -5.35 5.19 -6.95
C ASN A 184 -5.69 3.76 -6.50
N ASN A 185 -6.02 3.61 -5.22
CA ASN A 185 -6.30 2.33 -4.55
C ASN A 185 -7.66 1.70 -4.95
N GLU A 186 -8.61 2.49 -5.44
CA GLU A 186 -9.94 2.00 -5.83
C GLU A 186 -9.98 1.62 -7.31
N ILE A 187 -9.62 2.54 -8.20
CA ILE A 187 -9.74 2.37 -9.64
C ILE A 187 -8.44 1.95 -10.34
N GLY A 188 -7.33 1.92 -9.60
CA GLY A 188 -6.03 1.49 -10.12
C GLY A 188 -5.33 2.46 -11.08
N THR A 189 -5.93 3.60 -11.41
CA THR A 189 -5.36 4.58 -12.36
C THR A 189 -4.04 5.12 -11.85
N ILE A 190 -3.01 5.12 -12.71
CA ILE A 190 -1.66 5.65 -12.42
C ILE A 190 -1.59 7.10 -12.88
N GLN A 191 -1.15 7.99 -12.00
CA GLN A 191 -0.96 9.41 -12.29
C GLN A 191 0.37 9.67 -12.99
N PRO A 192 0.49 10.76 -13.77
CA PRO A 192 1.69 11.10 -14.52
C PRO A 192 2.75 11.78 -13.63
N ILE A 193 3.27 11.07 -12.60
CA ILE A 193 4.14 11.63 -11.57
C ILE A 193 5.44 12.25 -12.10
N TYR A 194 5.98 11.74 -13.23
CA TYR A 194 7.15 12.33 -13.89
C TYR A 194 6.88 13.74 -14.40
N GLN A 195 5.72 13.95 -15.04
CA GLN A 195 5.31 15.24 -15.55
C GLN A 195 4.93 16.19 -14.41
N ILE A 196 4.22 15.69 -13.39
CA ILE A 196 3.86 16.46 -12.19
C ILE A 196 5.13 16.98 -11.49
N GLY A 197 6.10 16.08 -11.24
CA GLY A 197 7.35 16.45 -10.59
C GLY A 197 8.19 17.44 -11.40
N ARG A 198 8.17 17.36 -12.74
CA ARG A 198 8.82 18.34 -13.60
C ARG A 198 8.16 19.72 -13.43
N ILE A 199 6.83 19.81 -13.49
CA ILE A 199 6.09 21.06 -13.27
C ILE A 199 6.41 21.63 -11.88
N ALA A 200 6.32 20.81 -10.84
CA ALA A 200 6.63 21.23 -9.47
C ALA A 200 8.04 21.82 -9.36
N LYS A 201 9.04 21.16 -9.95
CA LYS A 201 10.44 21.59 -9.96
C LYS A 201 10.63 22.92 -10.73
N GLU A 202 10.00 23.08 -11.90
CA GLU A 202 10.07 24.29 -12.72
C GLU A 202 9.50 25.50 -11.97
N HIS A 203 8.48 25.30 -11.13
CA HIS A 203 7.87 26.35 -10.30
C HIS A 203 8.48 26.46 -8.88
N GLY A 204 9.48 25.64 -8.53
CA GLY A 204 10.11 25.64 -7.22
C GLY A 204 9.17 25.26 -6.08
N VAL A 205 8.18 24.40 -6.35
CA VAL A 205 7.22 23.85 -5.41
C VAL A 205 7.65 22.43 -5.04
N LEU A 206 7.49 22.04 -3.77
CA LEU A 206 7.79 20.69 -3.31
C LEU A 206 6.73 19.70 -3.82
N PHE A 207 7.16 18.47 -4.15
CA PHE A 207 6.28 17.42 -4.60
C PHE A 207 6.33 16.20 -3.68
N HIS A 208 5.18 15.91 -3.06
CA HIS A 208 4.88 14.68 -2.34
C HIS A 208 4.01 13.77 -3.19
N THR A 209 4.24 12.46 -3.14
CA THR A 209 3.34 11.47 -3.72
C THR A 209 3.09 10.31 -2.75
N ASP A 210 1.81 10.00 -2.51
CA ASP A 210 1.41 8.74 -1.89
C ASP A 210 1.67 7.60 -2.87
N GLY A 211 2.71 6.83 -2.58
CA GLY A 211 3.13 5.66 -3.36
C GLY A 211 2.65 4.32 -2.80
N VAL A 212 1.78 4.34 -1.78
CA VAL A 212 1.36 3.14 -1.02
C VAL A 212 0.83 2.04 -1.92
N GLN A 213 0.04 2.36 -2.94
CA GLN A 213 -0.49 1.37 -3.89
C GLN A 213 0.44 1.07 -5.06
N ALA A 214 1.42 1.93 -5.30
CA ALA A 214 2.32 1.80 -6.46
C ALA A 214 3.61 1.05 -6.12
N TYR A 215 4.14 1.26 -4.90
CA TYR A 215 5.39 0.64 -4.47
C TYR A 215 5.29 -0.88 -4.41
N GLY A 216 6.19 -1.55 -5.10
CA GLY A 216 6.19 -3.01 -5.22
C GLY A 216 5.33 -3.56 -6.39
N HIS A 217 4.50 -2.72 -7.04
CA HIS A 217 3.64 -3.13 -8.16
C HIS A 217 4.08 -2.55 -9.52
N ILE A 218 4.68 -1.37 -9.52
CA ILE A 218 5.24 -0.74 -10.73
C ILE A 218 6.66 -0.25 -10.47
N PRO A 219 7.52 -0.18 -11.51
CA PRO A 219 8.85 0.41 -11.36
C PRO A 219 8.74 1.90 -11.05
N ILE A 220 9.43 2.35 -10.00
CA ILE A 220 9.51 3.74 -9.61
C ILE A 220 10.99 4.08 -9.39
N TYR A 221 11.49 5.08 -10.11
CA TYR A 221 12.86 5.59 -9.96
C TYR A 221 12.78 7.07 -9.59
N LEU A 222 12.83 7.37 -8.30
CA LEU A 222 12.55 8.71 -7.76
C LEU A 222 13.46 9.82 -8.28
N PRO A 223 14.77 9.59 -8.58
CA PRO A 223 15.62 10.63 -9.16
C PRO A 223 15.08 11.21 -10.48
N GLU A 224 14.39 10.42 -11.31
CA GLU A 224 13.80 10.88 -12.56
C GLU A 224 12.42 11.53 -12.37
N CYS A 225 11.73 11.23 -11.26
CA CYS A 225 10.39 11.74 -10.98
C CYS A 225 10.39 13.16 -10.39
N SER A 226 11.54 13.72 -10.01
CA SER A 226 11.63 14.99 -9.27
C SER A 226 10.73 15.06 -8.04
N VAL A 227 10.54 13.92 -7.36
CA VAL A 227 9.77 13.80 -6.12
C VAL A 227 10.65 14.21 -4.94
N ASP A 228 10.13 14.99 -4.01
CA ASP A 228 10.81 15.38 -2.79
C ASP A 228 10.41 14.54 -1.58
N LEU A 229 9.17 14.00 -1.59
CA LEU A 229 8.63 13.14 -0.53
C LEU A 229 7.80 11.99 -1.14
N PHE A 230 7.99 10.77 -0.63
CA PHE A 230 7.28 9.59 -1.11
C PHE A 230 6.89 8.68 0.06
N SER A 231 5.60 8.35 0.15
CA SER A 231 5.03 7.49 1.20
C SER A 231 4.84 6.06 0.75
N ALA A 232 5.12 5.09 1.65
CA ALA A 232 4.81 3.68 1.41
C ALA A 232 4.41 2.94 2.69
N SER A 233 3.76 1.79 2.54
CA SER A 233 3.28 0.95 3.66
C SER A 233 3.60 -0.52 3.44
N GLY A 234 4.28 -1.16 4.40
CA GLY A 234 4.83 -2.51 4.27
C GLY A 234 3.80 -3.57 3.88
N HIS A 235 2.60 -3.50 4.45
CA HIS A 235 1.55 -4.50 4.22
C HIS A 235 0.91 -4.46 2.82
N LYS A 236 1.25 -3.50 1.98
CA LYS A 236 0.77 -3.44 0.59
C LYS A 236 1.66 -4.20 -0.39
N PHE A 237 2.88 -4.56 0.04
CA PHE A 237 3.84 -5.31 -0.77
C PHE A 237 4.43 -6.51 -0.03
N TYR A 238 3.56 -7.29 0.62
CA TYR A 238 3.86 -8.56 1.30
C TYR A 238 4.80 -8.45 2.51
N GLY A 239 4.92 -7.25 3.08
CA GLY A 239 5.58 -6.97 4.34
C GLY A 239 4.62 -6.99 5.54
N PRO A 240 5.13 -6.73 6.75
CA PRO A 240 4.31 -6.68 7.95
C PRO A 240 3.40 -5.44 7.99
N LYS A 241 2.29 -5.55 8.71
CA LYS A 241 1.43 -4.42 9.10
C LYS A 241 2.13 -3.57 10.17
N GLY A 242 1.72 -2.32 10.34
CA GLY A 242 2.25 -1.45 11.39
C GLY A 242 3.64 -0.91 11.12
N ILE A 243 4.09 -0.94 9.87
CA ILE A 243 5.34 -0.36 9.40
C ILE A 243 5.18 0.26 8.02
N GLY A 244 5.83 1.41 7.80
CA GLY A 244 5.94 2.09 6.53
C GLY A 244 7.24 2.87 6.45
N PHE A 245 7.39 3.64 5.40
CA PHE A 245 8.48 4.59 5.29
C PHE A 245 8.05 5.87 4.58
N LEU A 246 8.73 6.96 4.92
CA LEU A 246 8.73 8.20 4.18
C LEU A 246 10.13 8.38 3.56
N TYR A 247 10.19 8.50 2.24
CA TYR A 247 11.35 9.06 1.57
C TYR A 247 11.29 10.58 1.70
N VAL A 248 12.41 11.16 2.12
CA VAL A 248 12.61 12.61 2.18
C VAL A 248 13.93 12.90 1.47
N LYS A 249 13.84 13.54 0.32
CA LYS A 249 15.00 13.94 -0.47
C LYS A 249 15.91 14.85 0.33
N GLU A 250 17.21 14.69 0.16
CA GLU A 250 18.21 15.49 0.83
C GLU A 250 17.93 17.00 0.67
N ASN A 251 18.01 17.74 1.77
CA ASN A 251 17.70 19.19 1.87
C ASN A 251 16.21 19.58 1.69
N THR A 252 15.28 18.62 1.64
CA THR A 252 13.86 18.95 1.69
C THR A 252 13.50 19.53 3.08
N PRO A 253 12.91 20.72 3.16
CA PRO A 253 12.51 21.31 4.43
C PRO A 253 11.36 20.51 5.06
N ILE A 254 11.65 19.83 6.15
CA ILE A 254 10.67 19.06 6.93
C ILE A 254 11.05 19.08 8.41
N SER A 255 10.07 19.23 9.29
CA SER A 255 10.25 19.13 10.74
C SER A 255 9.79 17.76 11.28
N SER A 256 10.16 17.46 12.53
CA SER A 256 9.77 16.20 13.19
C SER A 256 8.26 16.16 13.47
N LEU A 257 7.60 15.06 13.09
CA LEU A 257 6.20 14.81 13.45
C LEU A 257 6.06 14.38 14.91
N LEU A 258 6.83 13.36 15.32
CA LEU A 258 6.83 12.82 16.69
C LEU A 258 8.03 13.38 17.45
N LYS A 259 7.75 14.06 18.57
CA LYS A 259 8.78 14.63 19.45
C LYS A 259 9.24 13.57 20.47
N GLY A 260 10.55 13.54 20.80
CA GLY A 260 11.11 12.58 21.76
C GLY A 260 12.61 12.39 21.57
N GLY A 261 13.07 11.13 21.56
CA GLY A 261 14.47 10.76 21.39
C GLY A 261 15.05 11.06 20.02
N SER A 262 16.31 10.67 19.81
CA SER A 262 17.07 10.99 18.60
C SER A 262 16.96 9.96 17.48
N GLN A 263 16.00 9.04 17.56
CA GLN A 263 15.78 8.02 16.54
C GLN A 263 15.47 8.67 15.17
N GLU A 264 15.65 7.91 14.12
CA GLU A 264 15.48 8.37 12.74
C GLU A 264 16.11 9.76 12.52
N ARG A 265 17.35 9.93 12.97
CA ARG A 265 18.14 11.17 12.80
C ARG A 265 17.45 12.43 13.40
N LYS A 266 16.78 12.27 14.54
CA LYS A 266 16.00 13.29 15.29
C LYS A 266 14.72 13.75 14.58
N LEU A 267 14.31 13.11 13.50
CA LEU A 267 13.12 13.49 12.74
C LEU A 267 11.89 12.63 13.08
N ARG A 268 12.09 11.42 13.63
CA ARG A 268 10.98 10.58 14.09
C ARG A 268 11.40 9.83 15.35
N ALA A 269 10.91 10.27 16.49
CA ALA A 269 11.23 9.70 17.79
C ALA A 269 10.48 8.37 18.05
N GLY A 270 10.95 7.61 19.04
CA GLY A 270 10.41 6.32 19.45
C GLY A 270 11.36 5.18 19.10
N THR A 271 11.48 4.20 20.03
CA THR A 271 12.32 3.01 19.81
C THR A 271 11.91 2.31 18.52
N GLU A 272 12.90 1.97 17.71
CA GLU A 272 12.70 1.38 16.40
C GLU A 272 12.07 -0.02 16.49
N ASN A 273 11.02 -0.28 15.72
CA ASN A 273 10.41 -1.60 15.56
C ASN A 273 11.29 -2.49 14.66
N VAL A 274 12.39 -3.00 15.25
CA VAL A 274 13.45 -3.71 14.51
C VAL A 274 12.90 -4.85 13.67
N ALA A 275 12.05 -5.72 14.24
CA ALA A 275 11.48 -6.86 13.53
C ALA A 275 10.70 -6.43 12.30
N SER A 276 9.80 -5.45 12.43
CA SER A 276 8.97 -4.99 11.30
C SER A 276 9.79 -4.21 10.27
N ILE A 277 10.80 -3.45 10.69
CA ILE A 277 11.73 -2.76 9.78
C ILE A 277 12.49 -3.78 8.93
N VAL A 278 13.05 -4.82 9.54
CA VAL A 278 13.76 -5.91 8.86
C VAL A 278 12.83 -6.63 7.89
N GLY A 279 11.62 -6.97 8.34
CA GLY A 279 10.60 -7.60 7.50
C GLY A 279 10.24 -6.75 6.29
N MET A 280 10.03 -5.45 6.48
CA MET A 280 9.74 -4.52 5.37
C MET A 280 10.91 -4.40 4.39
N GLY A 281 12.15 -4.32 4.88
CA GLY A 281 13.35 -4.30 4.02
C GLY A 281 13.53 -5.59 3.21
N LYS A 282 13.18 -6.76 3.82
CA LYS A 282 13.16 -8.05 3.11
C LYS A 282 12.07 -8.09 2.05
N ALA A 283 10.84 -7.65 2.38
CA ALA A 283 9.73 -7.58 1.44
C ALA A 283 10.06 -6.68 0.24
N ALA A 284 10.61 -5.48 0.48
CA ALA A 284 11.04 -4.57 -0.56
C ALA A 284 12.02 -5.23 -1.55
N ARG A 285 13.03 -5.95 -1.04
CA ARG A 285 13.98 -6.69 -1.87
C ARG A 285 13.31 -7.78 -2.71
N LEU A 286 12.42 -8.58 -2.09
CA LEU A 286 11.75 -9.68 -2.79
C LEU A 286 10.83 -9.17 -3.91
N VAL A 287 9.97 -8.17 -3.63
CA VAL A 287 9.07 -7.62 -4.65
C VAL A 287 9.84 -6.92 -5.78
N HIS A 288 10.97 -6.27 -5.48
CA HIS A 288 11.81 -5.67 -6.51
C HIS A 288 12.40 -6.73 -7.45
N GLN A 289 12.84 -7.88 -6.91
CA GLN A 289 13.39 -8.98 -7.70
C GLN A 289 12.34 -9.65 -8.61
N SER A 290 11.09 -9.80 -8.15
CA SER A 290 10.01 -10.45 -8.90
C SER A 290 9.15 -9.47 -9.72
N MET A 291 9.30 -8.16 -9.55
CA MET A 291 8.39 -7.12 -10.05
C MET A 291 8.05 -7.27 -11.55
N ASN A 292 9.04 -7.44 -12.41
CA ASN A 292 8.80 -7.51 -13.86
C ASN A 292 7.97 -8.75 -14.23
N TYR A 293 8.25 -9.89 -13.60
CA TYR A 293 7.50 -11.12 -13.81
C TYR A 293 6.06 -10.99 -13.29
N GLU A 294 5.89 -10.57 -12.03
CA GLU A 294 4.57 -10.44 -11.41
C GLU A 294 3.70 -9.40 -12.12
N ARG A 295 4.27 -8.26 -12.50
CA ARG A 295 3.54 -7.24 -13.26
C ARG A 295 2.96 -7.77 -14.57
N ILE A 296 3.71 -8.57 -15.31
CA ILE A 296 3.23 -9.20 -16.57
C ILE A 296 2.15 -10.23 -16.25
N ARG A 297 2.38 -11.11 -15.28
CA ARG A 297 1.46 -12.17 -14.87
C ARG A 297 0.12 -11.58 -14.37
N GLU A 298 0.18 -10.65 -13.44
CA GLU A 298 -1.00 -9.99 -12.89
C GLU A 298 -1.75 -9.18 -13.94
N THR A 299 -1.05 -8.48 -14.84
CA THR A 299 -1.67 -7.76 -15.97
C THR A 299 -2.47 -8.71 -16.85
N ASN A 300 -1.92 -9.89 -17.17
CA ASN A 300 -2.62 -10.89 -17.99
C ASN A 300 -3.86 -11.44 -17.25
N LEU A 301 -3.75 -11.76 -15.97
CA LEU A 301 -4.87 -12.22 -15.15
C LEU A 301 -5.95 -11.14 -15.00
N ARG A 302 -5.56 -9.91 -14.73
CA ARG A 302 -6.46 -8.74 -14.66
C ARG A 302 -7.23 -8.57 -15.97
N ASN A 303 -6.52 -8.53 -17.08
CA ASN A 303 -7.14 -8.34 -18.39
C ASN A 303 -8.05 -9.52 -18.76
N TYR A 304 -7.67 -10.74 -18.39
CA TYR A 304 -8.50 -11.94 -18.55
C TYR A 304 -9.83 -11.79 -17.78
N LEU A 305 -9.78 -11.42 -16.51
CA LEU A 305 -10.99 -11.22 -15.71
C LEU A 305 -11.87 -10.11 -16.28
N ILE A 306 -11.30 -8.94 -16.58
CA ILE A 306 -12.04 -7.81 -17.17
C ILE A 306 -12.74 -8.23 -18.46
N HIS A 307 -12.01 -8.86 -19.37
CA HIS A 307 -12.56 -9.27 -20.66
C HIS A 307 -13.72 -10.27 -20.52
N ARG A 308 -13.54 -11.29 -19.68
CA ARG A 308 -14.57 -12.30 -19.43
C ARG A 308 -15.82 -11.71 -18.81
N VAL A 309 -15.67 -10.92 -17.75
CA VAL A 309 -16.81 -10.28 -17.05
C VAL A 309 -17.57 -9.35 -17.97
N MET A 310 -16.88 -8.45 -18.70
CA MET A 310 -17.56 -7.52 -19.61
C MET A 310 -18.21 -8.20 -20.81
N LYS A 311 -17.73 -9.38 -21.24
CA LYS A 311 -18.33 -10.16 -22.34
C LYS A 311 -19.52 -11.00 -21.88
N GLU A 312 -19.46 -11.55 -20.66
CA GLU A 312 -20.41 -12.58 -20.21
C GLU A 312 -21.50 -12.04 -19.29
N ILE A 313 -21.31 -10.85 -18.71
CA ILE A 313 -22.29 -10.19 -17.86
C ILE A 313 -22.72 -8.88 -18.52
N PRO A 314 -23.99 -8.70 -18.90
CA PRO A 314 -24.46 -7.47 -19.53
C PRO A 314 -24.43 -6.29 -18.54
N ASP A 315 -24.42 -5.06 -19.05
CA ASP A 315 -24.47 -3.80 -18.30
C ASP A 315 -23.39 -3.67 -17.22
N VAL A 316 -22.17 -4.11 -17.57
CA VAL A 316 -20.96 -3.94 -16.72
C VAL A 316 -20.04 -2.90 -17.36
N LYS A 317 -19.52 -2.00 -16.55
CA LYS A 317 -18.59 -0.93 -16.93
C LYS A 317 -17.30 -1.01 -16.12
N LEU A 318 -16.14 -0.91 -16.80
CA LEU A 318 -14.84 -0.73 -16.14
C LEU A 318 -14.66 0.76 -15.78
N ASN A 319 -14.30 1.04 -14.52
CA ASN A 319 -13.95 2.37 -14.04
C ASN A 319 -12.43 2.59 -14.05
N GLY A 320 -12.00 3.82 -14.31
CA GLY A 320 -10.59 4.19 -14.40
C GLY A 320 -9.93 3.83 -15.74
N SER A 321 -8.65 4.14 -15.88
CA SER A 321 -7.89 3.90 -17.12
C SER A 321 -7.68 2.40 -17.38
N MET A 322 -7.79 1.96 -18.61
CA MET A 322 -7.41 0.59 -19.01
C MET A 322 -5.91 0.47 -19.26
N LYS A 323 -5.27 1.53 -19.75
CA LYS A 323 -3.86 1.52 -20.15
C LYS A 323 -2.93 1.86 -18.99
N GLU A 324 -3.15 3.01 -18.38
CA GLU A 324 -2.36 3.47 -17.21
C GLU A 324 -3.05 3.00 -15.93
N ARG A 325 -2.95 1.70 -15.67
CA ARG A 325 -3.57 1.02 -14.54
C ARG A 325 -2.58 0.08 -13.86
N LEU A 326 -2.66 0.00 -12.54
CA LEU A 326 -1.95 -1.02 -11.75
C LEU A 326 -2.24 -2.43 -12.29
N CYS A 327 -1.23 -3.28 -12.29
CA CYS A 327 -1.34 -4.65 -12.82
C CYS A 327 -2.39 -5.52 -12.13
N ASN A 328 -2.71 -5.19 -10.89
CA ASN A 328 -3.52 -6.00 -9.99
C ASN A 328 -4.93 -5.46 -9.71
N ASN A 329 -5.31 -4.29 -10.23
CA ASN A 329 -6.56 -3.62 -9.85
C ASN A 329 -7.63 -3.70 -10.93
N ILE A 330 -8.84 -4.08 -10.53
CA ILE A 330 -10.06 -4.13 -11.33
C ILE A 330 -11.18 -3.41 -10.54
N ASN A 331 -11.86 -2.47 -11.15
CA ASN A 331 -13.00 -1.76 -10.57
C ASN A 331 -14.16 -1.76 -11.56
N LEU A 332 -15.27 -2.42 -11.19
CA LEU A 332 -16.38 -2.69 -12.09
C LEU A 332 -17.70 -2.25 -11.49
N THR A 333 -18.47 -1.49 -12.25
CA THR A 333 -19.87 -1.14 -11.95
C THR A 333 -20.81 -2.14 -12.59
N PHE A 334 -21.71 -2.74 -11.82
CA PHE A 334 -22.73 -3.70 -12.26
C PHE A 334 -24.09 -3.00 -12.18
N ARG A 335 -24.54 -2.35 -13.23
CA ARG A 335 -25.81 -1.59 -13.26
C ARG A 335 -27.00 -2.45 -12.85
N GLY A 336 -27.84 -1.88 -11.99
CA GLY A 336 -29.03 -2.57 -11.45
C GLY A 336 -28.70 -3.62 -10.39
N VAL A 337 -27.50 -3.53 -9.76
CA VAL A 337 -27.06 -4.42 -8.68
C VAL A 337 -26.45 -3.58 -7.57
N GLU A 338 -26.89 -3.74 -6.34
CA GLU A 338 -26.26 -3.14 -5.18
C GLU A 338 -24.92 -3.87 -4.87
N GLY A 339 -23.82 -3.13 -4.83
CA GLY A 339 -22.46 -3.68 -4.64
C GLY A 339 -22.28 -4.39 -3.29
N GLU A 340 -22.92 -3.92 -2.21
CA GLU A 340 -22.84 -4.59 -0.91
C GLU A 340 -23.58 -5.95 -0.94
N SER A 341 -24.76 -6.00 -1.56
CA SER A 341 -25.48 -7.26 -1.77
C SER A 341 -24.67 -8.24 -2.62
N LEU A 342 -23.98 -7.75 -3.66
CA LEU A 342 -23.09 -8.56 -4.49
C LEU A 342 -21.89 -9.07 -3.70
N LEU A 343 -21.29 -8.23 -2.85
CA LEU A 343 -20.19 -8.61 -1.96
C LEU A 343 -20.61 -9.74 -1.02
N ILE A 344 -21.78 -9.64 -0.35
CA ILE A 344 -22.31 -10.65 0.55
C ILE A 344 -22.53 -11.99 -0.17
N MET A 345 -23.04 -11.96 -1.41
CA MET A 345 -23.21 -13.18 -2.20
C MET A 345 -21.87 -13.83 -2.57
N LEU A 346 -20.85 -13.03 -2.91
CA LEU A 346 -19.53 -13.55 -3.20
C LEU A 346 -18.84 -14.11 -1.94
N ASP A 347 -19.02 -13.44 -0.78
CA ASP A 347 -18.50 -13.92 0.50
C ASP A 347 -19.10 -15.29 0.89
N SER A 348 -20.39 -15.52 0.60
CA SER A 348 -21.03 -16.82 0.81
C SER A 348 -20.46 -17.94 -0.09
N GLU A 349 -19.71 -17.59 -1.13
CA GLU A 349 -18.96 -18.49 -2.01
C GLU A 349 -17.46 -18.52 -1.70
N ASP A 350 -17.06 -18.02 -0.51
CA ASP A 350 -15.67 -17.87 -0.07
C ASP A 350 -14.82 -16.95 -0.96
N ILE A 351 -15.41 -15.95 -1.62
CA ILE A 351 -14.74 -15.01 -2.50
C ILE A 351 -14.71 -13.62 -1.85
N CYS A 352 -13.51 -13.16 -1.47
CA CYS A 352 -13.31 -11.87 -0.81
C CYS A 352 -13.02 -10.79 -1.83
N VAL A 353 -13.89 -9.79 -1.93
CA VAL A 353 -13.75 -8.57 -2.74
C VAL A 353 -14.06 -7.35 -1.88
N ALA A 354 -13.93 -6.13 -2.43
CA ALA A 354 -14.28 -4.90 -1.72
C ALA A 354 -15.28 -4.05 -2.52
N THR A 355 -16.03 -3.21 -1.81
CA THR A 355 -16.74 -2.07 -2.40
C THR A 355 -15.92 -0.79 -2.22
N GLY A 356 -16.17 0.27 -3.00
CA GLY A 356 -15.53 1.58 -2.82
C GLY A 356 -15.85 2.24 -1.48
N SER A 357 -16.95 1.83 -0.84
CA SER A 357 -17.44 2.34 0.45
C SER A 357 -16.98 1.52 1.67
N ALA A 358 -16.12 0.52 1.52
CA ALA A 358 -15.84 -0.57 2.48
C ALA A 358 -15.11 -0.18 3.78
N CYS A 359 -14.87 1.08 4.09
CA CYS A 359 -14.17 1.46 5.32
C CYS A 359 -15.03 2.03 6.44
N ASN A 360 -16.33 2.30 6.22
CA ASN A 360 -17.20 2.84 7.29
C ASN A 360 -18.60 2.22 7.26
N SER A 361 -18.76 1.13 7.99
CA SER A 361 -20.03 0.38 8.16
C SER A 361 -21.17 1.15 8.88
N LYS A 362 -21.07 2.48 9.00
CA LYS A 362 -22.12 3.30 9.66
C LYS A 362 -22.60 4.52 8.86
N GLU A 363 -21.91 4.91 7.78
CA GLU A 363 -22.37 5.99 6.89
C GLU A 363 -22.29 5.50 5.45
N SER A 364 -23.44 5.28 4.84
CA SER A 364 -23.57 4.87 3.43
C SER A 364 -23.29 6.04 2.49
N THR A 365 -22.07 6.57 2.51
CA THR A 365 -21.65 7.58 1.54
C THR A 365 -21.00 6.91 0.33
N PRO A 366 -21.36 7.32 -0.90
CA PRO A 366 -20.74 6.77 -2.10
C PRO A 366 -19.23 7.10 -2.14
N SER A 367 -18.45 6.27 -2.81
CA SER A 367 -17.01 6.51 -2.98
C SER A 367 -16.75 7.89 -3.59
N HIS A 368 -16.00 8.74 -2.88
CA HIS A 368 -15.58 10.06 -3.40
C HIS A 368 -14.77 9.93 -4.69
N VAL A 369 -14.02 8.84 -4.86
CA VAL A 369 -13.25 8.56 -6.09
C VAL A 369 -14.21 8.35 -7.26
N LEU A 370 -15.22 7.49 -7.11
CA LEU A 370 -16.19 7.21 -8.17
C LEU A 370 -17.05 8.44 -8.50
N MET A 371 -17.42 9.21 -7.48
CA MET A 371 -18.12 10.49 -7.67
C MET A 371 -17.24 11.49 -8.44
N ALA A 372 -15.94 11.56 -8.16
CA ALA A 372 -15.01 12.42 -8.88
C ALA A 372 -14.85 12.03 -10.37
N LEU A 373 -15.05 10.75 -10.72
CA LEU A 373 -15.09 10.30 -12.12
C LEU A 373 -16.39 10.70 -12.85
N GLY A 374 -17.38 11.25 -12.13
CA GLY A 374 -18.68 11.62 -12.67
C GLY A 374 -19.69 10.45 -12.73
N LEU A 375 -19.50 9.39 -11.95
CA LEU A 375 -20.53 8.36 -11.76
C LEU A 375 -21.68 8.94 -10.93
N SER A 376 -22.92 8.45 -11.17
CA SER A 376 -24.03 8.71 -10.26
C SER A 376 -23.84 7.96 -8.94
N GLU A 377 -24.55 8.38 -7.90
CA GLU A 377 -24.54 7.66 -6.61
C GLU A 377 -24.96 6.20 -6.80
N GLU A 378 -25.98 5.93 -7.62
CA GLU A 378 -26.43 4.59 -7.96
C GLU A 378 -25.32 3.76 -8.61
N GLU A 379 -24.59 4.31 -9.59
CA GLU A 379 -23.46 3.65 -10.23
C GLU A 379 -22.32 3.41 -9.22
N ALA A 380 -22.06 4.36 -8.32
CA ALA A 380 -21.03 4.22 -7.29
C ALA A 380 -21.37 3.11 -6.28
N TYR A 381 -22.64 3.03 -5.84
CA TYR A 381 -23.10 1.93 -4.98
C TYR A 381 -23.15 0.57 -5.70
N SER A 382 -23.30 0.57 -7.02
CA SER A 382 -23.29 -0.64 -7.86
C SER A 382 -21.89 -1.13 -8.25
N THR A 383 -20.84 -0.67 -7.54
CA THR A 383 -19.45 -0.89 -7.92
C THR A 383 -18.73 -1.77 -6.90
N ILE A 384 -17.98 -2.75 -7.40
CA ILE A 384 -17.02 -3.54 -6.61
C ILE A 384 -15.60 -3.35 -7.10
N ARG A 385 -14.65 -3.48 -6.16
CA ARG A 385 -13.21 -3.55 -6.45
C ARG A 385 -12.75 -4.99 -6.27
N ILE A 386 -12.03 -5.49 -7.26
CA ILE A 386 -11.36 -6.79 -7.25
C ILE A 386 -9.86 -6.50 -7.41
N THR A 387 -9.04 -6.98 -6.48
CA THR A 387 -7.58 -6.82 -6.57
C THR A 387 -6.89 -8.14 -6.38
N ILE A 388 -6.09 -8.51 -7.36
CA ILE A 388 -5.34 -9.77 -7.42
C ILE A 388 -3.93 -9.61 -6.85
N GLY A 389 -3.25 -10.72 -6.60
CA GLY A 389 -1.88 -10.71 -6.10
C GLY A 389 -1.08 -11.92 -6.52
N GLU A 390 0.11 -12.06 -5.94
CA GLU A 390 1.09 -13.10 -6.31
C GLU A 390 0.51 -14.52 -6.19
N MET A 391 -0.37 -14.77 -5.23
CA MET A 391 -0.97 -16.09 -5.01
C MET A 391 -2.20 -16.36 -5.89
N THR A 392 -2.75 -15.35 -6.56
CA THR A 392 -3.96 -15.50 -7.37
C THR A 392 -3.73 -16.38 -8.59
N ARG A 393 -4.60 -17.38 -8.77
CA ARG A 393 -4.56 -18.34 -9.87
C ARG A 393 -5.70 -18.10 -10.86
N LYS A 394 -5.48 -18.51 -12.12
CA LYS A 394 -6.51 -18.39 -13.15
C LYS A 394 -7.80 -19.16 -12.80
N SER A 395 -7.68 -20.34 -12.19
CA SER A 395 -8.84 -21.15 -11.77
C SER A 395 -9.70 -20.45 -10.71
N GLU A 396 -9.09 -19.64 -9.83
CA GLU A 396 -9.83 -18.83 -8.86
C GLU A 396 -10.60 -17.70 -9.54
N LEU A 397 -10.02 -17.10 -10.58
CA LEU A 397 -10.71 -16.11 -11.40
C LEU A 397 -11.86 -16.72 -12.21
N ASP A 398 -11.68 -17.96 -12.75
CA ASP A 398 -12.75 -18.67 -13.44
C ASP A 398 -13.94 -18.93 -12.48
N ARG A 399 -13.69 -19.40 -11.25
CA ARG A 399 -14.72 -19.58 -10.22
C ARG A 399 -15.38 -18.23 -9.86
N THR A 400 -14.61 -17.18 -9.69
CA THR A 400 -15.11 -15.83 -9.42
C THR A 400 -16.04 -15.32 -10.52
N ILE A 401 -15.70 -15.53 -11.78
CA ILE A 401 -16.54 -15.15 -12.93
C ILE A 401 -17.88 -15.87 -12.89
N GLU A 402 -17.91 -17.17 -12.65
CA GLU A 402 -19.15 -17.94 -12.55
C GLU A 402 -20.00 -17.49 -11.35
N ALA A 403 -19.39 -17.23 -10.19
CA ALA A 403 -20.08 -16.70 -9.02
C ALA A 403 -20.67 -15.30 -9.33
N LEU A 404 -19.92 -14.40 -9.96
CA LEU A 404 -20.41 -13.08 -10.40
C LEU A 404 -21.63 -13.19 -11.33
N LYS A 405 -21.56 -14.07 -12.33
CA LYS A 405 -22.69 -14.28 -13.28
C LYS A 405 -23.97 -14.69 -12.55
N LEU A 406 -23.86 -15.67 -11.68
CA LEU A 406 -25.02 -16.19 -10.92
C LEU A 406 -25.58 -15.12 -9.97
N SER A 407 -24.70 -14.45 -9.20
CA SER A 407 -25.09 -13.44 -8.21
C SER A 407 -25.75 -12.23 -8.87
N VAL A 408 -25.17 -11.70 -9.95
CA VAL A 408 -25.74 -10.58 -10.70
C VAL A 408 -27.08 -10.94 -11.32
N ALA A 409 -27.20 -12.13 -11.94
CA ALA A 409 -28.47 -12.59 -12.49
C ALA A 409 -29.56 -12.75 -11.42
N ASN A 410 -29.20 -13.22 -10.23
CA ASN A 410 -30.14 -13.38 -9.13
C ASN A 410 -30.58 -12.03 -8.53
N LEU A 411 -29.67 -11.09 -8.36
CA LEU A 411 -29.97 -9.75 -7.81
C LEU A 411 -30.87 -8.96 -8.79
N ARG A 412 -30.59 -8.97 -10.09
CA ARG A 412 -31.40 -8.29 -11.10
C ARG A 412 -32.80 -8.86 -11.30
N LYS A 413 -33.06 -10.11 -10.91
CA LYS A 413 -34.43 -10.67 -10.92
C LYS A 413 -35.29 -10.21 -9.74
N LYS A 414 -34.64 -9.72 -8.67
CA LYS A 414 -35.32 -9.28 -7.45
C LYS A 414 -35.55 -7.77 -7.42
N SER A 415 -34.84 -7.02 -8.30
CA SER A 415 -35.03 -5.58 -8.56
C SER A 415 -36.11 -5.38 -9.61
#